data_a9a63ee5270b4f48566c16ee9f35ba63
#
_entry.id   a9a63ee5270b4f48566c16ee9f35ba63
#
_cell.length_a   1.000
_cell.length_b   1.000
_cell.length_c   1.000
_cell.angle_alpha   90.00
_cell.angle_beta   90.00
_cell.angle_gamma   90.00
#
_symmetry.space_group_name_H-M   'P 1'
#
loop_
_entity.id
_entity.type
_entity.pdbx_description
1 polymer ?
#
loop_
_entity_poly.entity_id
_entity_poly.type
_entity_poly.pdbx_seq_one_letter_code
_entity_poly.pdbx_strand_id
1 'polypeptide(L)'
;MGRRRLNPVERVALWVREGIVAAARATLASGPREVFLAMALGDSGELDYGTLESFRRAGVSHLLAASGLHVSLVVGLAMQAAAAAGLSSRRSSLAGFLIAGVYAVAAGLRPSIVRAWLMFGLSALGSACGRRVSAVHVVCVAAAVQLILDPLLLWNAGFQMSYLAIIALFYLAPCFARIVPPRWPAPAASMLRTLLASTAVGAALLPIVANMTLEVSLIGPIANLIAVPMGLVAMTAGLGGCVIWHVWPWLGSVMNAGSEAALIALASFVRIVASVPLSSVPIKMFSPWETGAYYAVLSCACAIGSDAFRRYRFRRAAGR
;
A
#
# COMPACT_ATOMS: atom_id res chain seq x y z
N MET A 1 -21.29 20.21 -25.43
CA MET A 1 -20.23 19.39 -24.82
C MET A 1 -20.15 18.05 -25.55
N GLY A 2 -19.11 17.86 -26.39
CA GLY A 2 -18.94 16.64 -27.19
C GLY A 2 -18.67 15.44 -26.31
N ARG A 3 -19.45 14.37 -26.43
CA ARG A 3 -19.19 13.07 -25.79
C ARG A 3 -17.86 12.53 -26.31
N ARG A 4 -16.79 12.61 -25.49
CA ARG A 4 -15.52 11.97 -25.80
C ARG A 4 -15.78 10.48 -25.99
N ARG A 5 -15.47 9.95 -27.18
CA ARG A 5 -15.60 8.50 -27.43
C ARG A 5 -14.57 7.78 -26.54
N LEU A 6 -15.07 7.04 -25.57
CA LEU A 6 -14.22 6.24 -24.69
C LEU A 6 -13.47 5.18 -25.49
N ASN A 7 -12.17 5.04 -25.19
CA ASN A 7 -11.34 3.97 -25.71
C ASN A 7 -11.89 2.59 -25.21
N PRO A 8 -11.72 1.49 -25.95
CA PRO A 8 -12.12 0.15 -25.50
C PRO A 8 -11.62 -0.20 -24.09
N VAL A 9 -10.38 0.16 -23.74
CA VAL A 9 -9.80 -0.07 -22.41
C VAL A 9 -10.57 0.74 -21.34
N GLU A 10 -10.87 2.00 -21.62
CA GLU A 10 -11.65 2.85 -20.71
C GLU A 10 -13.06 2.29 -20.49
N ARG A 11 -13.69 1.74 -21.53
CA ARG A 11 -15.01 1.10 -21.41
C ARG A 11 -14.99 -0.13 -20.52
N VAL A 12 -14.00 -1.00 -20.71
CA VAL A 12 -13.84 -2.21 -19.87
C VAL A 12 -13.55 -1.81 -18.42
N ALA A 13 -12.69 -0.82 -18.19
CA ALA A 13 -12.36 -0.34 -16.86
C ALA A 13 -13.57 0.30 -16.15
N LEU A 14 -14.37 1.08 -16.86
CA LEU A 14 -15.63 1.61 -16.33
C LEU A 14 -16.62 0.50 -15.99
N TRP A 15 -16.78 -0.48 -16.87
CA TRP A 15 -17.61 -1.63 -16.60
C TRP A 15 -17.17 -2.40 -15.35
N VAL A 16 -15.86 -2.62 -15.17
CA VAL A 16 -15.30 -3.25 -13.96
C VAL A 16 -15.57 -2.39 -12.73
N ARG A 17 -15.35 -1.08 -12.82
CA ARG A 17 -15.63 -0.14 -11.71
C ARG A 17 -17.11 -0.17 -11.32
N GLU A 18 -18.00 -0.05 -12.29
CA GLU A 18 -19.44 -0.08 -12.08
C GLU A 18 -19.89 -1.44 -11.50
N GLY A 19 -19.29 -2.55 -11.96
CA GLY A 19 -19.53 -3.87 -11.42
C GLY A 19 -19.14 -3.99 -9.94
N ILE A 20 -17.96 -3.49 -9.55
CA ILE A 20 -17.54 -3.48 -8.14
C ILE A 20 -18.50 -2.61 -7.31
N VAL A 21 -18.85 -1.42 -7.78
CA VAL A 21 -19.76 -0.50 -7.08
C VAL A 21 -21.16 -1.12 -6.95
N ALA A 22 -21.68 -1.75 -8.00
CA ALA A 22 -22.99 -2.39 -7.98
C ALA A 22 -23.04 -3.55 -6.97
N ALA A 23 -22.02 -4.43 -7.00
CA ALA A 23 -21.94 -5.55 -6.06
C ALA A 23 -21.79 -5.04 -4.61
N ALA A 24 -20.95 -4.04 -4.37
CA ALA A 24 -20.77 -3.43 -3.05
C ALA A 24 -22.06 -2.78 -2.54
N ARG A 25 -22.81 -2.07 -3.40
CA ARG A 25 -24.11 -1.50 -3.04
C ARG A 25 -25.18 -2.54 -2.75
N ALA A 26 -25.14 -3.68 -3.41
CA ALA A 26 -26.10 -4.76 -3.20
C ALA A 26 -25.83 -5.58 -1.95
N THR A 27 -24.59 -5.60 -1.45
CA THR A 27 -24.15 -6.58 -0.45
C THR A 27 -23.54 -5.98 0.81
N LEU A 28 -23.12 -4.73 0.80
CA LEU A 28 -22.51 -4.03 1.94
C LEU A 28 -23.44 -2.93 2.47
N ALA A 29 -23.56 -2.81 3.78
CA ALA A 29 -24.27 -1.71 4.43
C ALA A 29 -23.55 -0.39 4.23
N SER A 30 -24.29 0.72 4.37
CA SER A 30 -23.74 2.07 4.44
C SER A 30 -22.73 2.20 5.59
N GLY A 31 -21.67 2.97 5.39
CA GLY A 31 -20.52 3.09 6.29
C GLY A 31 -19.39 2.12 5.87
N PRO A 32 -19.51 0.82 6.09
CA PRO A 32 -18.52 -0.15 5.58
C PRO A 32 -18.31 -0.09 4.06
N ARG A 33 -19.39 0.11 3.29
CA ARG A 33 -19.32 0.23 1.83
C ARG A 33 -18.45 1.39 1.38
N GLU A 34 -18.60 2.57 1.97
CA GLU A 34 -17.82 3.77 1.64
C GLU A 34 -16.33 3.56 1.97
N VAL A 35 -16.03 2.92 3.10
CA VAL A 35 -14.66 2.53 3.46
C VAL A 35 -14.09 1.54 2.44
N PHE A 36 -14.87 0.51 2.06
CA PHE A 36 -14.47 -0.45 1.03
C PHE A 36 -14.17 0.22 -0.31
N LEU A 37 -15.07 1.09 -0.80
CA LEU A 37 -14.90 1.77 -2.09
C LEU A 37 -13.71 2.74 -2.07
N ALA A 38 -13.47 3.43 -0.94
CA ALA A 38 -12.28 4.24 -0.75
C ALA A 38 -11.00 3.40 -0.84
N MET A 39 -10.97 2.25 -0.18
CA MET A 39 -9.83 1.33 -0.23
C MET A 39 -9.66 0.69 -1.62
N ALA A 40 -10.74 0.19 -2.23
CA ALA A 40 -10.70 -0.54 -3.48
C ALA A 40 -10.42 0.35 -4.69
N LEU A 41 -11.14 1.47 -4.80
CA LEU A 41 -11.13 2.33 -5.97
C LEU A 41 -10.50 3.70 -5.69
N GLY A 42 -10.18 3.98 -4.43
CA GLY A 42 -9.70 5.27 -3.99
C GLY A 42 -10.77 6.37 -3.98
N ASP A 43 -12.04 5.98 -3.92
CA ASP A 43 -13.19 6.89 -3.93
C ASP A 43 -13.55 7.29 -2.49
N SER A 44 -12.88 8.31 -2.00
CA SER A 44 -13.08 8.81 -0.63
C SER A 44 -14.13 9.90 -0.52
N GLY A 45 -14.79 10.26 -1.63
CA GLY A 45 -15.75 11.39 -1.65
C GLY A 45 -17.05 11.14 -0.88
N GLU A 46 -17.42 9.87 -0.66
CA GLU A 46 -18.61 9.48 0.11
C GLU A 46 -18.30 9.19 1.60
N LEU A 47 -17.01 9.23 2.01
CA LEU A 47 -16.64 9.01 3.41
C LEU A 47 -17.05 10.18 4.29
N ASP A 48 -17.60 9.88 5.45
CA ASP A 48 -17.87 10.90 6.46
C ASP A 48 -16.55 11.48 7.02
N TYR A 49 -16.60 12.76 7.40
CA TYR A 49 -15.43 13.47 7.92
C TYR A 49 -14.85 12.82 9.20
N GLY A 50 -15.70 12.29 10.08
CA GLY A 50 -15.26 11.66 11.32
C GLY A 50 -14.46 10.39 11.08
N THR A 51 -14.87 9.57 10.10
CA THR A 51 -14.12 8.38 9.68
C THR A 51 -12.79 8.79 9.05
N LEU A 52 -12.79 9.73 8.11
CA LEU A 52 -11.55 10.21 7.46
C LEU A 52 -10.55 10.75 8.50
N GLU A 53 -11.04 11.56 9.44
CA GLU A 53 -10.23 12.13 10.53
C GLU A 53 -9.68 11.06 11.46
N SER A 54 -10.49 10.04 11.80
CA SER A 54 -10.04 8.93 12.63
C SER A 54 -8.90 8.15 11.97
N PHE A 55 -8.99 7.85 10.67
CA PHE A 55 -7.92 7.21 9.91
C PHE A 55 -6.66 8.07 9.84
N ARG A 56 -6.83 9.40 9.74
CA ARG A 56 -5.71 10.35 9.74
C ARG A 56 -4.98 10.36 11.07
N ARG A 57 -5.69 10.54 12.19
CA ARG A 57 -5.14 10.58 13.54
C ARG A 57 -4.48 9.26 13.96
N ALA A 58 -5.07 8.13 13.55
CA ALA A 58 -4.48 6.81 13.75
C ALA A 58 -3.26 6.53 12.85
N GLY A 59 -2.94 7.38 11.86
CA GLY A 59 -1.81 7.22 10.96
C GLY A 59 -1.99 6.13 9.89
N VAL A 60 -3.23 5.76 9.60
CA VAL A 60 -3.58 4.69 8.66
C VAL A 60 -4.37 5.18 7.44
N SER A 61 -4.34 6.48 7.13
CA SER A 61 -5.02 7.09 5.97
C SER A 61 -4.61 6.46 4.64
N HIS A 62 -3.40 5.91 4.56
CA HIS A 62 -2.91 5.22 3.37
C HIS A 62 -3.73 3.96 3.01
N LEU A 63 -4.50 3.39 3.95
CA LEU A 63 -5.44 2.30 3.68
C LEU A 63 -6.66 2.77 2.89
N LEU A 64 -7.12 4.02 3.09
CA LEU A 64 -8.23 4.61 2.33
C LEU A 64 -7.83 5.03 0.92
N ALA A 65 -6.56 4.98 0.59
CA ALA A 65 -6.07 5.22 -0.75
C ALA A 65 -5.81 3.90 -1.46
N ALA A 66 -6.32 3.75 -2.68
CA ALA A 66 -5.98 2.59 -3.50
C ALA A 66 -4.46 2.50 -3.67
N SER A 67 -3.87 1.42 -3.17
CA SER A 67 -2.43 1.27 -2.96
C SER A 67 -1.82 0.13 -3.77
N GLY A 68 -0.49 0.06 -3.80
CA GLY A 68 0.24 -1.05 -4.41
C GLY A 68 -0.08 -2.41 -3.78
N LEU A 69 -0.50 -2.46 -2.51
CA LEU A 69 -0.95 -3.68 -1.85
C LEU A 69 -2.22 -4.24 -2.51
N HIS A 70 -3.17 -3.37 -2.87
CA HIS A 70 -4.40 -3.75 -3.57
C HIS A 70 -4.10 -4.30 -4.97
N VAL A 71 -3.14 -3.71 -5.70
CA VAL A 71 -2.67 -4.27 -6.97
C VAL A 71 -2.09 -5.66 -6.79
N SER A 72 -1.24 -5.85 -5.78
CA SER A 72 -0.65 -7.16 -5.48
C SER A 72 -1.71 -8.20 -5.14
N LEU A 73 -2.78 -7.80 -4.44
CA LEU A 73 -3.94 -8.65 -4.15
C LEU A 73 -4.67 -9.05 -5.44
N VAL A 74 -5.01 -8.09 -6.30
CA VAL A 74 -5.68 -8.34 -7.58
C VAL A 74 -4.85 -9.27 -8.47
N VAL A 75 -3.55 -9.01 -8.57
CA VAL A 75 -2.61 -9.89 -9.29
C VAL A 75 -2.62 -11.30 -8.69
N GLY A 76 -2.51 -11.41 -7.38
CA GLY A 76 -2.49 -12.69 -6.67
C GLY A 76 -3.76 -13.50 -6.91
N LEU A 77 -4.93 -12.89 -6.79
CA LEU A 77 -6.22 -13.53 -7.06
C LEU A 77 -6.35 -13.96 -8.53
N ALA A 78 -5.96 -13.09 -9.46
CA ALA A 78 -5.98 -13.39 -10.89
C ALA A 78 -5.05 -14.55 -11.25
N MET A 79 -3.83 -14.56 -10.70
CA MET A 79 -2.88 -15.64 -10.94
C MET A 79 -3.33 -16.97 -10.33
N GLN A 80 -3.93 -16.95 -9.13
CA GLN A 80 -4.47 -18.15 -8.50
C GLN A 80 -5.65 -18.71 -9.30
N ALA A 81 -6.59 -17.87 -9.75
CA ALA A 81 -7.69 -18.27 -10.61
C ALA A 81 -7.20 -18.87 -11.94
N ALA A 82 -6.22 -18.24 -12.57
CA ALA A 82 -5.60 -18.72 -13.79
C ALA A 82 -4.88 -20.08 -13.60
N ALA A 83 -4.18 -20.24 -12.47
CA ALA A 83 -3.52 -21.50 -12.12
C ALA A 83 -4.54 -22.63 -11.83
N ALA A 84 -5.63 -22.31 -11.13
CA ALA A 84 -6.74 -23.24 -10.89
C ALA A 84 -7.43 -23.69 -12.19
N ALA A 85 -7.45 -22.82 -13.22
CA ALA A 85 -7.91 -23.14 -14.56
C ALA A 85 -6.86 -23.92 -15.42
N GLY A 86 -5.74 -24.34 -14.81
CA GLY A 86 -4.70 -25.14 -15.48
C GLY A 86 -3.75 -24.35 -16.38
N LEU A 87 -3.72 -23.03 -16.27
CA LEU A 87 -2.80 -22.20 -17.05
C LEU A 87 -1.36 -22.32 -16.52
N SER A 88 -0.39 -22.32 -17.44
CA SER A 88 1.02 -22.30 -17.07
C SER A 88 1.40 -21.02 -16.32
N SER A 89 2.48 -21.06 -15.53
CA SER A 89 2.95 -19.91 -14.73
C SER A 89 3.13 -18.63 -15.58
N ARG A 90 3.64 -18.72 -16.80
CA ARG A 90 3.78 -17.58 -17.71
C ARG A 90 2.42 -16.99 -18.12
N ARG A 91 1.45 -17.85 -18.45
CA ARG A 91 0.09 -17.41 -18.82
C ARG A 91 -0.64 -16.83 -17.62
N SER A 92 -0.48 -17.40 -16.42
CA SER A 92 -1.04 -16.87 -15.18
C SER A 92 -0.45 -15.49 -14.85
N SER A 93 0.87 -15.28 -15.03
CA SER A 93 1.48 -13.97 -14.84
C SER A 93 0.99 -12.94 -15.86
N LEU A 94 0.78 -13.34 -17.12
CA LEU A 94 0.20 -12.46 -18.14
C LEU A 94 -1.24 -12.09 -17.81
N ALA A 95 -2.06 -13.04 -17.37
CA ALA A 95 -3.43 -12.80 -16.91
C ALA A 95 -3.44 -11.83 -15.74
N GLY A 96 -2.58 -12.04 -14.72
CA GLY A 96 -2.43 -11.14 -13.59
C GLY A 96 -2.04 -9.72 -14.01
N PHE A 97 -1.11 -9.57 -14.97
CA PHE A 97 -0.70 -8.27 -15.49
C PHE A 97 -1.84 -7.54 -16.23
N LEU A 98 -2.58 -8.23 -17.07
CA LEU A 98 -3.68 -7.64 -17.82
C LEU A 98 -4.85 -7.24 -16.92
N ILE A 99 -5.25 -8.12 -15.99
CA ILE A 99 -6.32 -7.85 -15.03
C ILE A 99 -5.94 -6.69 -14.10
N ALA A 100 -4.69 -6.66 -13.60
CA ALA A 100 -4.21 -5.54 -12.79
C ALA A 100 -4.13 -4.24 -13.60
N GLY A 101 -3.85 -4.27 -14.90
CA GLY A 101 -3.91 -3.12 -15.79
C GLY A 101 -5.32 -2.53 -15.91
N VAL A 102 -6.31 -3.40 -16.13
CA VAL A 102 -7.73 -2.99 -16.14
C VAL A 102 -8.14 -2.40 -14.79
N TYR A 103 -7.74 -3.05 -13.69
CA TYR A 103 -7.98 -2.53 -12.35
C TYR A 103 -7.30 -1.17 -12.13
N ALA A 104 -6.07 -0.98 -12.62
CA ALA A 104 -5.36 0.30 -12.50
C ALA A 104 -6.13 1.45 -13.18
N VAL A 105 -6.70 1.19 -14.37
CA VAL A 105 -7.57 2.17 -15.07
C VAL A 105 -8.87 2.38 -14.29
N ALA A 106 -9.51 1.33 -13.80
CA ALA A 106 -10.75 1.40 -13.02
C ALA A 106 -10.57 2.21 -11.71
N ALA A 107 -9.40 2.12 -11.08
CA ALA A 107 -9.03 2.87 -9.88
C ALA A 107 -8.42 4.26 -10.18
N GLY A 108 -8.46 4.73 -11.43
CA GLY A 108 -8.10 6.09 -11.83
C GLY A 108 -6.61 6.34 -12.03
N LEU A 109 -5.82 5.31 -12.39
CA LEU A 109 -4.38 5.39 -12.75
C LEU A 109 -3.54 6.14 -11.69
N ARG A 110 -3.85 6.00 -10.42
CA ARG A 110 -3.09 6.66 -9.34
C ARG A 110 -1.62 6.25 -9.38
N PRO A 111 -0.66 7.15 -9.10
CA PRO A 111 0.78 6.87 -9.24
C PRO A 111 1.25 5.61 -8.50
N SER A 112 0.70 5.35 -7.30
CA SER A 112 1.02 4.17 -6.49
C SER A 112 0.55 2.86 -7.12
N ILE A 113 -0.61 2.87 -7.79
CA ILE A 113 -1.17 1.71 -8.50
C ILE A 113 -0.37 1.45 -9.77
N VAL A 114 -0.15 2.49 -10.58
CA VAL A 114 0.63 2.39 -11.83
C VAL A 114 2.04 1.88 -11.54
N ARG A 115 2.69 2.38 -10.48
CA ARG A 115 3.99 1.88 -10.05
C ARG A 115 3.95 0.37 -9.76
N ALA A 116 3.00 -0.09 -8.92
CA ALA A 116 2.91 -1.49 -8.54
C ALA A 116 2.62 -2.39 -9.75
N TRP A 117 1.76 -1.95 -10.65
CA TRP A 117 1.46 -2.64 -11.92
C TRP A 117 2.70 -2.74 -12.81
N LEU A 118 3.43 -1.65 -13.02
CA LEU A 118 4.69 -1.64 -13.78
C LEU A 118 5.74 -2.54 -13.14
N MET A 119 5.92 -2.47 -11.82
CA MET A 119 6.89 -3.31 -11.10
C MET A 119 6.57 -4.79 -11.24
N PHE A 120 5.29 -5.17 -11.15
CA PHE A 120 4.88 -6.54 -11.40
C PHE A 120 5.18 -6.97 -12.84
N GLY A 121 4.79 -6.15 -13.83
CA GLY A 121 5.04 -6.44 -15.26
C GLY A 121 6.52 -6.59 -15.58
N LEU A 122 7.36 -5.69 -15.08
CA LEU A 122 8.82 -5.75 -15.27
C LEU A 122 9.42 -7.01 -14.62
N SER A 123 8.96 -7.38 -13.43
CA SER A 123 9.41 -8.59 -12.73
C SER A 123 8.98 -9.85 -13.47
N ALA A 124 7.74 -9.90 -13.96
CA ALA A 124 7.22 -11.01 -14.74
C ALA A 124 7.97 -11.16 -16.09
N LEU A 125 8.24 -10.04 -16.76
CA LEU A 125 9.03 -10.02 -18.01
C LEU A 125 10.45 -10.54 -17.78
N GLY A 126 11.13 -10.05 -16.73
CA GLY A 126 12.46 -10.54 -16.36
C GLY A 126 12.48 -12.05 -16.12
N SER A 127 11.50 -12.56 -15.38
CA SER A 127 11.34 -14.01 -15.13
C SER A 127 11.07 -14.79 -16.42
N ALA A 128 10.25 -14.26 -17.32
CA ALA A 128 9.96 -14.88 -18.60
C ALA A 128 11.22 -14.97 -19.51
N CYS A 129 12.13 -13.98 -19.39
CA CYS A 129 13.43 -13.97 -20.06
C CYS A 129 14.51 -14.80 -19.32
N GLY A 130 14.17 -15.52 -18.26
CA GLY A 130 15.13 -16.32 -17.48
C GLY A 130 16.14 -15.47 -16.69
N ARG A 131 15.87 -14.17 -16.50
CA ARG A 131 16.76 -13.26 -15.79
C ARG A 131 16.26 -12.98 -14.36
N ARG A 132 17.17 -12.97 -13.39
CA ARG A 132 16.91 -12.44 -12.05
C ARG A 132 17.02 -10.93 -12.08
N VAL A 133 15.90 -10.24 -11.95
CA VAL A 133 15.86 -8.78 -11.92
C VAL A 133 15.98 -8.30 -10.49
N SER A 134 16.91 -7.38 -10.22
CA SER A 134 17.03 -6.74 -8.92
C SER A 134 15.80 -5.85 -8.65
N ALA A 135 15.25 -5.93 -7.44
CA ALA A 135 14.13 -5.09 -7.03
C ALA A 135 14.42 -3.59 -7.20
N VAL A 136 15.66 -3.17 -6.94
CA VAL A 136 16.09 -1.77 -7.15
C VAL A 136 15.98 -1.37 -8.61
N HIS A 137 16.43 -2.21 -9.55
CA HIS A 137 16.29 -1.93 -10.98
C HIS A 137 14.83 -1.81 -11.41
N VAL A 138 13.97 -2.70 -10.91
CA VAL A 138 12.53 -2.65 -11.19
C VAL A 138 11.91 -1.34 -10.73
N VAL A 139 12.26 -0.89 -9.53
CA VAL A 139 11.80 0.40 -8.98
C VAL A 139 12.30 1.57 -9.82
N CYS A 140 13.58 1.60 -10.16
CA CYS A 140 14.16 2.67 -10.96
C CYS A 140 13.54 2.75 -12.37
N VAL A 141 13.36 1.60 -13.03
CA VAL A 141 12.73 1.56 -14.36
C VAL A 141 11.26 1.99 -14.28
N ALA A 142 10.52 1.54 -13.26
CA ALA A 142 9.13 1.97 -13.07
C ALA A 142 9.02 3.48 -12.82
N ALA A 143 9.95 4.07 -12.05
CA ALA A 143 10.02 5.51 -11.84
C ALA A 143 10.33 6.26 -13.14
N ALA A 144 11.34 5.79 -13.88
CA ALA A 144 11.72 6.40 -15.15
C ALA A 144 10.57 6.39 -16.15
N VAL A 145 9.88 5.25 -16.32
CA VAL A 145 8.71 5.15 -17.22
C VAL A 145 7.61 6.13 -16.81
N GLN A 146 7.27 6.22 -15.53
CA GLN A 146 6.24 7.17 -15.07
C GLN A 146 6.64 8.62 -15.32
N LEU A 147 7.90 9.00 -15.05
CA LEU A 147 8.37 10.37 -15.25
C LEU A 147 8.57 10.74 -16.73
N ILE A 148 8.86 9.78 -17.60
CA ILE A 148 8.89 10.00 -19.07
C ILE A 148 7.46 10.27 -19.58
N LEU A 149 6.47 9.54 -19.05
CA LEU A 149 5.06 9.70 -19.47
C LEU A 149 4.44 10.99 -18.90
N ASP A 150 4.76 11.33 -17.67
CA ASP A 150 4.28 12.54 -16.99
C ASP A 150 5.36 13.08 -16.03
N PRO A 151 6.18 14.05 -16.45
CA PRO A 151 7.21 14.66 -15.62
C PRO A 151 6.64 15.39 -14.38
N LEU A 152 5.38 15.84 -14.42
CA LEU A 152 4.74 16.55 -13.30
C LEU A 152 4.49 15.63 -12.10
N LEU A 153 4.53 14.32 -12.28
CA LEU A 153 4.46 13.35 -11.18
C LEU A 153 5.55 13.56 -10.14
N LEU A 154 6.70 14.15 -10.49
CA LEU A 154 7.75 14.47 -9.54
C LEU A 154 7.25 15.36 -8.38
N TRP A 155 6.28 16.23 -8.66
CA TRP A 155 5.65 17.13 -7.68
C TRP A 155 4.39 16.54 -7.05
N ASN A 156 3.96 15.35 -7.47
CA ASN A 156 2.79 14.68 -6.93
C ASN A 156 3.14 13.97 -5.62
N ALA A 157 2.48 14.34 -4.53
CA ALA A 157 2.72 13.76 -3.21
C ALA A 157 2.51 12.23 -3.18
N GLY A 158 1.53 11.71 -3.92
CA GLY A 158 1.29 10.26 -4.02
C GLY A 158 2.45 9.53 -4.69
N PHE A 159 3.08 10.12 -5.72
CA PHE A 159 4.30 9.60 -6.33
C PHE A 159 5.46 9.64 -5.34
N GLN A 160 5.73 10.80 -4.74
CA GLN A 160 6.82 11.00 -3.78
C GLN A 160 6.72 10.02 -2.60
N MET A 161 5.57 9.98 -1.92
CA MET A 161 5.35 9.07 -0.78
C MET A 161 5.52 7.61 -1.18
N SER A 162 5.05 7.25 -2.37
CA SER A 162 5.08 5.88 -2.84
C SER A 162 6.49 5.37 -3.11
N TYR A 163 7.34 6.17 -3.75
CA TYR A 163 8.74 5.80 -4.00
C TYR A 163 9.60 5.92 -2.74
N LEU A 164 9.37 6.95 -1.94
CA LEU A 164 10.10 7.15 -0.70
C LEU A 164 9.83 6.03 0.32
N ALA A 165 8.59 5.53 0.39
CA ALA A 165 8.25 4.36 1.21
C ALA A 165 9.06 3.11 0.79
N ILE A 166 9.24 2.87 -0.51
CA ILE A 166 10.05 1.74 -0.99
C ILE A 166 11.53 1.94 -0.64
N ILE A 167 12.05 3.15 -0.85
CA ILE A 167 13.43 3.50 -0.47
C ILE A 167 13.62 3.27 1.03
N ALA A 168 12.66 3.70 1.85
CA ALA A 168 12.71 3.48 3.30
C ALA A 168 12.71 1.99 3.65
N LEU A 169 11.90 1.16 2.99
CA LEU A 169 11.88 -0.28 3.21
C LEU A 169 13.18 -0.96 2.81
N PHE A 170 13.86 -0.50 1.77
CA PHE A 170 15.11 -1.11 1.32
C PHE A 170 16.34 -0.64 2.10
N TYR A 171 16.36 0.61 2.55
CA TYR A 171 17.55 1.21 3.16
C TYR A 171 17.39 1.53 4.66
N LEU A 172 16.26 2.11 5.09
CA LEU A 172 16.04 2.48 6.48
C LEU A 172 15.58 1.31 7.34
N ALA A 173 14.58 0.54 6.89
CA ALA A 173 14.01 -0.55 7.66
C ALA A 173 15.07 -1.62 8.04
N PRO A 174 16.02 -2.02 7.18
CA PRO A 174 17.12 -2.91 7.59
C PRO A 174 18.02 -2.30 8.65
N CYS A 175 18.23 -0.97 8.65
CA CYS A 175 19.00 -0.29 9.70
C CYS A 175 18.29 -0.38 11.06
N PHE A 176 16.99 -0.11 11.09
CA PHE A 176 16.18 -0.21 12.30
C PHE A 176 16.03 -1.65 12.78
N ALA A 177 15.87 -2.62 11.87
CA ALA A 177 15.74 -4.03 12.19
C ALA A 177 16.98 -4.63 12.90
N ARG A 178 18.14 -3.95 12.86
CA ARG A 178 19.35 -4.37 13.61
C ARG A 178 19.19 -4.32 15.12
N ILE A 179 18.22 -3.54 15.61
CA ILE A 179 17.89 -3.44 17.04
C ILE A 179 17.26 -4.75 17.56
N VAL A 180 16.69 -5.58 16.66
CA VAL A 180 16.01 -6.83 17.03
C VAL A 180 17.04 -7.86 17.52
N PRO A 181 16.92 -8.34 18.78
CA PRO A 181 17.84 -9.32 19.31
C PRO A 181 17.76 -10.65 18.55
N PRO A 182 18.89 -11.26 18.15
CA PRO A 182 18.90 -12.51 17.38
C PRO A 182 18.38 -13.73 18.15
N ARG A 183 18.23 -13.61 19.47
CA ARG A 183 17.76 -14.69 20.36
C ARG A 183 16.26 -14.66 20.63
N TRP A 184 15.54 -13.67 20.11
CA TRP A 184 14.10 -13.59 20.33
C TRP A 184 13.33 -14.66 19.56
N PRO A 185 12.21 -15.15 20.11
CA PRO A 185 11.31 -16.07 19.40
C PRO A 185 10.87 -15.47 18.06
N ALA A 186 10.74 -16.29 17.03
CA ALA A 186 10.42 -15.85 15.68
C ALA A 186 9.18 -14.94 15.60
N PRO A 187 8.06 -15.20 16.31
CA PRO A 187 6.89 -14.33 16.27
C PRO A 187 7.18 -12.93 16.83
N ALA A 188 7.82 -12.85 18.00
CA ALA A 188 8.15 -11.57 18.63
C ALA A 188 9.17 -10.77 17.79
N ALA A 189 10.17 -11.44 17.23
CA ALA A 189 11.14 -10.82 16.34
C ALA A 189 10.48 -10.30 15.04
N SER A 190 9.53 -11.03 14.47
CA SER A 190 8.76 -10.60 13.29
C SER A 190 7.91 -9.38 13.61
N MET A 191 7.19 -9.40 14.71
CA MET A 191 6.35 -8.29 15.16
C MET A 191 7.17 -7.00 15.37
N LEU A 192 8.31 -7.10 16.06
CA LEU A 192 9.20 -5.96 16.25
C LEU A 192 9.80 -5.46 14.92
N ARG A 193 10.18 -6.35 13.99
CA ARG A 193 10.65 -5.94 12.66
C ARG A 193 9.59 -5.20 11.87
N THR A 194 8.34 -5.64 11.92
CA THR A 194 7.22 -4.96 11.26
C THR A 194 6.98 -3.57 11.86
N LEU A 195 7.02 -3.46 13.19
CA LEU A 195 6.90 -2.18 13.88
C LEU A 195 8.04 -1.22 13.47
N LEU A 196 9.29 -1.70 13.49
CA LEU A 196 10.45 -0.92 13.11
C LEU A 196 10.43 -0.52 11.62
N ALA A 197 9.95 -1.40 10.74
CA ALA A 197 9.76 -1.07 9.33
C ALA A 197 8.70 0.02 9.14
N SER A 198 7.57 -0.07 9.84
CA SER A 198 6.53 0.96 9.83
C SER A 198 7.06 2.31 10.35
N THR A 199 7.84 2.29 11.43
CA THR A 199 8.50 3.49 11.97
C THR A 199 9.51 4.08 10.97
N ALA A 200 10.29 3.25 10.30
CA ALA A 200 11.25 3.69 9.29
C ALA A 200 10.55 4.37 8.09
N VAL A 201 9.45 3.79 7.63
CA VAL A 201 8.63 4.39 6.56
C VAL A 201 8.00 5.69 7.05
N GLY A 202 7.42 5.71 8.25
CA GLY A 202 6.87 6.94 8.85
C GLY A 202 7.89 8.05 8.98
N ALA A 203 9.11 7.74 9.45
CA ALA A 203 10.21 8.70 9.52
C ALA A 203 10.60 9.23 8.13
N ALA A 204 10.69 8.36 7.12
CA ALA A 204 11.00 8.81 5.76
C ALA A 204 9.91 9.71 5.17
N LEU A 205 8.64 9.44 5.45
CA LEU A 205 7.51 10.21 4.91
C LEU A 205 7.18 11.47 5.72
N LEU A 206 7.76 11.64 6.91
CA LEU A 206 7.39 12.67 7.88
C LEU A 206 7.32 14.08 7.29
N PRO A 207 8.31 14.62 6.55
CA PRO A 207 8.23 15.97 6.02
C PRO A 207 7.08 16.15 5.02
N ILE A 208 6.83 15.14 4.18
CA ILE A 208 5.76 15.20 3.16
C ILE A 208 4.39 15.15 3.85
N VAL A 209 4.20 14.23 4.78
CA VAL A 209 2.95 14.10 5.54
C VAL A 209 2.68 15.35 6.37
N ALA A 210 3.70 15.88 7.06
CA ALA A 210 3.60 17.11 7.84
C ALA A 210 3.13 18.30 6.98
N ASN A 211 3.69 18.43 5.77
CA ASN A 211 3.31 19.51 4.86
C ASN A 211 1.91 19.34 4.26
N MET A 212 1.38 18.13 4.24
CA MET A 212 0.03 17.86 3.72
C MET A 212 -1.06 17.97 4.78
N THR A 213 -0.79 17.50 6.00
CA THR A 213 -1.81 17.32 7.04
C THR A 213 -1.64 18.24 8.24
N LEU A 214 -0.45 18.86 8.40
CA LEU A 214 -0.04 19.63 9.58
C LEU A 214 -0.12 18.84 10.89
N GLU A 215 -0.20 17.53 10.79
CA GLU A 215 -0.25 16.59 11.91
C GLU A 215 0.55 15.33 11.59
N VAL A 216 1.11 14.73 12.62
CA VAL A 216 1.82 13.46 12.52
C VAL A 216 1.29 12.50 13.58
N SER A 217 0.92 11.30 13.15
CA SER A 217 0.49 10.24 14.06
C SER A 217 1.69 9.59 14.73
N LEU A 218 1.72 9.60 16.06
CA LEU A 218 2.74 8.91 16.85
C LEU A 218 2.40 7.43 17.04
N ILE A 219 1.12 7.09 17.03
CA ILE A 219 0.64 5.72 17.23
C ILE A 219 0.58 4.92 15.92
N GLY A 220 0.78 5.58 14.77
CA GLY A 220 0.67 5.00 13.45
C GLY A 220 1.44 3.68 13.25
N PRO A 221 2.72 3.56 13.67
CA PRO A 221 3.47 2.32 13.55
C PRO A 221 2.80 1.13 14.28
N ILE A 222 2.22 1.37 15.46
CA ILE A 222 1.50 0.36 16.24
C ILE A 222 0.15 0.06 15.58
N ALA A 223 -0.57 1.09 15.17
CA ALA A 223 -1.85 0.94 14.49
C ALA A 223 -1.72 0.10 13.20
N ASN A 224 -0.66 0.31 12.43
CA ASN A 224 -0.39 -0.42 11.19
C ASN A 224 -0.21 -1.93 11.41
N LEU A 225 0.29 -2.35 12.56
CA LEU A 225 0.49 -3.76 12.89
C LEU A 225 -0.83 -4.55 12.88
N ILE A 226 -1.92 -3.88 13.21
CA ILE A 226 -3.27 -4.46 13.30
C ILE A 226 -4.12 -4.03 12.11
N ALA A 227 -4.14 -2.75 11.78
CA ALA A 227 -5.01 -2.19 10.75
C ALA A 227 -4.68 -2.73 9.34
N VAL A 228 -3.37 -2.92 9.01
CA VAL A 228 -2.98 -3.42 7.69
C VAL A 228 -3.44 -4.86 7.45
N PRO A 229 -3.21 -5.84 8.35
CA PRO A 229 -3.78 -7.18 8.20
C PRO A 229 -5.31 -7.19 8.14
N MET A 230 -6.00 -6.41 8.98
CA MET A 230 -7.46 -6.31 8.96
C MET A 230 -7.96 -5.75 7.61
N GLY A 231 -7.34 -4.68 7.13
CA GLY A 231 -7.64 -4.11 5.81
C GLY A 231 -7.40 -5.11 4.68
N LEU A 232 -6.32 -5.91 4.75
CA LEU A 232 -6.04 -6.94 3.75
C LEU A 232 -7.13 -8.02 3.74
N VAL A 233 -7.58 -8.50 4.90
CA VAL A 233 -8.68 -9.48 5.00
C VAL A 233 -9.97 -8.89 4.42
N ALA A 234 -10.33 -7.67 4.83
CA ALA A 234 -11.52 -6.97 4.33
C ALA A 234 -11.50 -6.82 2.81
N MET A 235 -10.36 -6.38 2.26
CA MET A 235 -10.19 -6.19 0.81
C MET A 235 -10.19 -7.49 0.03
N THR A 236 -9.57 -8.56 0.58
CA THR A 236 -9.55 -9.88 -0.09
C THR A 236 -10.95 -10.44 -0.18
N ALA A 237 -11.70 -10.44 0.93
CA ALA A 237 -13.06 -10.91 0.97
C ALA A 237 -13.99 -10.03 0.10
N GLY A 238 -13.86 -8.69 0.19
CA GLY A 238 -14.70 -7.75 -0.52
C GLY A 238 -14.50 -7.77 -2.05
N LEU A 239 -13.25 -7.69 -2.54
CA LEU A 239 -12.97 -7.78 -3.97
C LEU A 239 -13.33 -9.16 -4.53
N GLY A 240 -12.97 -10.23 -3.82
CA GLY A 240 -13.36 -11.59 -4.20
C GLY A 240 -14.89 -11.76 -4.22
N GLY A 241 -15.56 -11.26 -3.18
CA GLY A 241 -17.02 -11.28 -3.06
C GLY A 241 -17.72 -10.50 -4.18
N CYS A 242 -17.21 -9.30 -4.52
CA CYS A 242 -17.75 -8.53 -5.64
C CYS A 242 -17.62 -9.26 -6.99
N VAL A 243 -16.49 -9.91 -7.24
CA VAL A 243 -16.29 -10.69 -8.48
C VAL A 243 -17.21 -11.90 -8.51
N ILE A 244 -17.28 -12.66 -7.42
CA ILE A 244 -18.08 -13.89 -7.32
C ILE A 244 -19.57 -13.56 -7.36
N TRP A 245 -20.00 -12.42 -6.82
CA TRP A 245 -21.40 -11.99 -6.82
C TRP A 245 -22.04 -11.94 -8.22
N HIS A 246 -21.25 -11.61 -9.24
CA HIS A 246 -21.72 -11.58 -10.63
C HIS A 246 -22.00 -12.97 -11.22
N VAL A 247 -21.40 -14.03 -10.65
CA VAL A 247 -21.55 -15.42 -11.11
C VAL A 247 -22.43 -16.21 -10.15
N TRP A 248 -22.24 -15.99 -8.85
CA TRP A 248 -22.94 -16.69 -7.79
C TRP A 248 -23.30 -15.70 -6.66
N PRO A 249 -24.47 -15.03 -6.78
CA PRO A 249 -24.85 -13.92 -5.87
C PRO A 249 -24.85 -14.32 -4.38
N TRP A 250 -25.33 -15.51 -4.04
CA TRP A 250 -25.35 -15.97 -2.65
C TRP A 250 -23.95 -16.08 -2.05
N LEU A 251 -23.02 -16.74 -2.75
CA LEU A 251 -21.64 -16.92 -2.26
C LEU A 251 -20.91 -15.58 -2.19
N GLY A 252 -21.09 -14.72 -3.20
CA GLY A 252 -20.54 -13.36 -3.18
C GLY A 252 -21.06 -12.52 -2.01
N SER A 253 -22.36 -12.65 -1.67
CA SER A 253 -22.95 -11.96 -0.50
C SER A 253 -22.38 -12.48 0.82
N VAL A 254 -22.15 -13.79 0.97
CA VAL A 254 -21.51 -14.36 2.17
C VAL A 254 -20.07 -13.84 2.33
N MET A 255 -19.30 -13.79 1.24
CA MET A 255 -17.94 -13.24 1.29
C MET A 255 -17.95 -11.75 1.64
N ASN A 256 -18.88 -10.98 1.08
CA ASN A 256 -19.02 -9.55 1.37
C ASN A 256 -19.51 -9.30 2.81
N ALA A 257 -20.33 -10.17 3.38
CA ALA A 257 -20.66 -10.10 4.81
C ALA A 257 -19.41 -10.28 5.71
N GLY A 258 -18.50 -11.19 5.33
CA GLY A 258 -17.19 -11.31 5.99
C GLY A 258 -16.33 -10.06 5.84
N SER A 259 -16.32 -9.44 4.64
CA SER A 259 -15.65 -8.16 4.39
C SER A 259 -16.27 -7.05 5.26
N GLU A 260 -17.59 -6.95 5.32
CA GLU A 260 -18.31 -5.97 6.13
C GLU A 260 -17.94 -6.06 7.61
N ALA A 261 -17.96 -7.28 8.17
CA ALA A 261 -17.55 -7.49 9.56
C ALA A 261 -16.10 -7.04 9.82
N ALA A 262 -15.18 -7.34 8.89
CA ALA A 262 -13.80 -6.91 8.97
C ALA A 262 -13.64 -5.38 8.85
N LEU A 263 -14.44 -4.73 8.00
CA LEU A 263 -14.45 -3.26 7.84
C LEU A 263 -15.01 -2.56 9.07
N ILE A 264 -16.08 -3.08 9.67
CA ILE A 264 -16.66 -2.57 10.92
C ILE A 264 -15.62 -2.68 12.05
N ALA A 265 -14.96 -3.83 12.16
CA ALA A 265 -13.92 -4.05 13.15
C ALA A 265 -12.73 -3.12 12.92
N LEU A 266 -12.29 -2.93 11.66
CA LEU A 266 -11.22 -1.99 11.30
C LEU A 266 -11.60 -0.56 11.67
N ALA A 267 -12.78 -0.08 11.26
CA ALA A 267 -13.23 1.27 11.56
C ALA A 267 -13.38 1.51 13.07
N SER A 268 -13.85 0.51 13.82
CA SER A 268 -13.96 0.58 15.28
C SER A 268 -12.60 0.63 15.95
N PHE A 269 -11.66 -0.23 15.52
CA PHE A 269 -10.27 -0.21 15.98
C PHE A 269 -9.61 1.14 15.72
N VAL A 270 -9.74 1.68 14.50
CA VAL A 270 -9.18 2.97 14.12
C VAL A 270 -9.75 4.11 14.95
N ARG A 271 -11.06 4.12 15.23
CA ARG A 271 -11.71 5.11 16.12
C ARG A 271 -11.16 5.05 17.54
N ILE A 272 -10.99 3.84 18.10
CA ILE A 272 -10.41 3.66 19.44
C ILE A 272 -8.97 4.19 19.47
N VAL A 273 -8.15 3.85 18.47
CA VAL A 273 -6.77 4.33 18.39
C VAL A 273 -6.70 5.85 18.24
N ALA A 274 -7.57 6.42 17.41
CA ALA A 274 -7.65 7.86 17.18
C ALA A 274 -8.11 8.65 18.44
N SER A 275 -8.87 8.02 19.36
CA SER A 275 -9.33 8.63 20.62
C SER A 275 -8.24 8.65 21.70
N VAL A 276 -7.14 7.93 21.52
CA VAL A 276 -6.02 7.95 22.51
C VAL A 276 -5.41 9.36 22.55
N PRO A 277 -5.22 9.94 23.74
CA PRO A 277 -4.53 11.21 23.86
C PRO A 277 -3.16 11.17 23.19
N LEU A 278 -2.79 12.24 22.48
CA LEU A 278 -1.54 12.32 21.72
C LEU A 278 -1.39 11.28 20.59
N SER A 279 -2.47 10.68 20.12
CA SER A 279 -2.43 9.80 18.93
C SER A 279 -1.86 10.52 17.71
N SER A 280 -2.15 11.82 17.56
CA SER A 280 -1.52 12.72 16.60
C SER A 280 -1.05 13.99 17.28
N VAL A 281 0.01 14.60 16.75
CA VAL A 281 0.60 15.84 17.26
C VAL A 281 0.65 16.84 16.10
N PRO A 282 0.20 18.11 16.34
CA PRO A 282 0.34 19.14 15.35
C PRO A 282 1.83 19.44 15.10
N ILE A 283 2.20 19.59 13.86
CA ILE A 283 3.57 19.91 13.44
C ILE A 283 3.55 21.07 12.46
N LYS A 284 4.61 21.87 12.47
CA LYS A 284 4.78 22.96 11.50
C LYS A 284 5.17 22.38 10.13
N MET A 285 4.83 23.13 9.09
CA MET A 285 5.32 22.83 7.74
C MET A 285 6.84 22.89 7.71
N PHE A 286 7.43 21.93 7.03
CA PHE A 286 8.85 21.92 6.74
C PHE A 286 9.13 22.84 5.55
N SER A 287 10.03 23.79 5.72
CA SER A 287 10.59 24.53 4.60
C SER A 287 11.48 23.61 3.73
N PRO A 288 11.77 23.97 2.48
CA PRO A 288 12.61 23.15 1.61
C PRO A 288 14.00 22.84 2.21
N TRP A 289 14.61 23.81 2.89
CA TRP A 289 15.91 23.62 3.52
C TRP A 289 15.85 22.73 4.76
N GLU A 290 14.78 22.84 5.59
CA GLU A 290 14.54 21.94 6.74
C GLU A 290 14.31 20.51 6.29
N THR A 291 13.56 20.32 5.20
CA THR A 291 13.38 19.03 4.55
C THR A 291 14.73 18.44 4.11
N GLY A 292 15.58 19.23 3.48
CA GLY A 292 16.92 18.81 3.07
C GLY A 292 17.79 18.43 4.27
N ALA A 293 17.80 19.27 5.31
CA ALA A 293 18.55 19.02 6.55
C ALA A 293 18.04 17.74 7.25
N TYR A 294 16.72 17.55 7.32
CA TYR A 294 16.11 16.36 7.89
C TYR A 294 16.58 15.08 7.20
N TYR A 295 16.53 15.01 5.87
CA TYR A 295 16.98 13.82 5.13
C TYR A 295 18.49 13.62 5.21
N ALA A 296 19.29 14.69 5.28
CA ALA A 296 20.73 14.58 5.52
C ALA A 296 21.01 13.95 6.89
N VAL A 297 20.37 14.43 7.95
CA VAL A 297 20.51 13.87 9.31
C VAL A 297 20.04 12.42 9.36
N LEU A 298 18.90 12.09 8.77
CA LEU A 298 18.36 10.72 8.72
C LEU A 298 19.32 9.77 8.01
N SER A 299 19.88 10.20 6.88
CA SER A 299 20.86 9.42 6.10
C SER A 299 22.16 9.22 6.84
N CYS A 300 22.69 10.27 7.47
CA CYS A 300 23.90 10.20 8.31
C CYS A 300 23.71 9.26 9.51
N ALA A 301 22.58 9.35 10.21
CA ALA A 301 22.26 8.47 11.33
C ALA A 301 22.23 6.99 10.91
N CYS A 302 21.63 6.69 9.75
CA CYS A 302 21.64 5.35 9.19
C CYS A 302 23.04 4.87 8.79
N ALA A 303 23.85 5.72 8.19
CA ALA A 303 25.23 5.40 7.81
C ALA A 303 26.08 5.06 9.06
N ILE A 304 26.07 5.95 10.06
CA ILE A 304 26.80 5.76 11.33
C ILE A 304 26.34 4.48 12.04
N GLY A 305 25.03 4.24 12.14
CA GLY A 305 24.47 3.03 12.73
C GLY A 305 24.91 1.78 11.97
N SER A 306 25.05 1.86 10.64
CA SER A 306 25.51 0.74 9.81
C SER A 306 27.00 0.40 10.07
N ASP A 307 27.84 1.39 10.21
CA ASP A 307 29.28 1.19 10.44
C ASP A 307 29.57 0.73 11.87
N ALA A 308 28.90 1.31 12.86
CA ALA A 308 28.99 0.87 14.24
C ALA A 308 28.61 -0.63 14.39
N PHE A 309 27.54 -1.07 13.71
CA PHE A 309 27.12 -2.46 13.73
C PHE A 309 28.10 -3.40 13.01
N ARG A 310 28.69 -2.97 11.87
CA ARG A 310 29.74 -3.75 11.20
C ARG A 310 30.94 -3.92 12.12
N ARG A 311 31.44 -2.85 12.75
CA ARG A 311 32.57 -2.89 13.70
C ARG A 311 32.28 -3.80 14.90
N TYR A 312 31.07 -3.76 15.44
CA TYR A 312 30.64 -4.64 16.53
C TYR A 312 30.69 -6.12 16.12
N ARG A 313 30.15 -6.47 14.93
CA ARG A 313 30.21 -7.85 14.41
C ARG A 313 31.64 -8.33 14.17
N PHE A 314 32.51 -7.49 13.61
CA PHE A 314 33.93 -7.84 13.41
C PHE A 314 34.64 -8.10 14.74
N ARG A 315 34.45 -7.26 15.75
CA ARG A 315 35.06 -7.47 17.10
C ARG A 315 34.55 -8.75 17.75
N ARG A 316 33.29 -9.13 17.60
CA ARG A 316 32.72 -10.35 18.17
C ARG A 316 33.15 -11.60 17.40
N ALA A 317 33.47 -11.52 16.13
CA ALA A 317 34.03 -12.59 15.32
C ALA A 317 35.53 -12.80 15.59
N ALA A 318 36.27 -11.73 15.85
CA ALA A 318 37.70 -11.75 16.16
C ALA A 318 38.00 -12.14 17.63
N GLY A 319 37.03 -12.10 18.52
CA GLY A 319 37.14 -12.50 19.92
C GLY A 319 36.65 -13.94 20.20
N ARG A 320 36.43 -14.72 19.15
CA ARG A 320 36.22 -16.17 19.17
C ARG A 320 37.35 -16.87 18.46
#